data_0ffc5b4b2bf8c509b1c120290389b04c
#
_entry.id   0ffc5b4b2bf8c509b1c120290389b04c
#
_cell.length_a   1.000
_cell.length_b   1.000
_cell.length_c   1.000
_cell.angle_alpha   90.00
_cell.angle_beta   90.00
_cell.angle_gamma   90.00
#
_symmetry.space_group_name_H-M   'P 1'
#
loop_
_entity.id
_entity.type
_entity.pdbx_description
1 polymer ?
#
loop_
_entity_poly.entity_id
_entity_poly.type
_entity_poly.pdbx_seq_one_letter_code
_entity_poly.pdbx_strand_id
1 'polypeptide(L)'
;MKSAVCCTVMLNVALVLTQCQCSSIPEDPDSVVARVNQSTLTVDELDAELEATALFAATPQMRKDRVSDWIRTELLYQEALRLNLDGDVKTVRDLDRMRREHLANVVLEHMAADSAIVVSDEEVEAYFEANRQEFVYLEPELRVSVIVLPDVTTARQVRNQLSRRSATFEELARTRSIHASSVDGGDLGFLKRADISDVSVQEIVFSLSAGQVSRPVLSENGSFIFRVAERREAGTLPPLDEVRGEIVNRVLRDKRRELVRRYVDALRQTADVEIHDGNLMRPEPGGP
;
A
#
# COMPACT_ATOMS: atom_id res chain seq x y z
N MET A 1 -47.28 -60.94 58.85
CA MET A 1 -47.96 -59.68 58.48
C MET A 1 -46.92 -58.74 57.93
N LYS A 2 -47.23 -58.18 56.79
CA LYS A 2 -46.56 -57.11 55.97
C LYS A 2 -45.51 -57.57 55.02
N SER A 3 -45.96 -57.66 53.79
CA SER A 3 -45.27 -57.71 52.49
C SER A 3 -44.26 -56.58 52.28
N ALA A 4 -43.11 -56.87 51.71
CA ALA A 4 -42.24 -55.92 51.09
C ALA A 4 -42.19 -56.19 49.56
N VAL A 5 -42.77 -55.26 48.84
CA VAL A 5 -42.76 -55.24 47.35
C VAL A 5 -41.42 -54.70 46.89
N CYS A 6 -40.68 -55.54 46.12
CA CYS A 6 -39.46 -55.17 45.47
C CYS A 6 -39.83 -54.45 44.15
N CYS A 7 -39.54 -53.16 44.07
CA CYS A 7 -39.75 -52.32 42.88
C CYS A 7 -38.40 -52.19 42.14
N THR A 8 -38.27 -52.98 41.08
CA THR A 8 -37.12 -52.93 40.15
C THR A 8 -37.25 -51.72 39.28
N VAL A 9 -36.42 -50.68 39.49
CA VAL A 9 -36.33 -49.54 38.58
C VAL A 9 -35.36 -49.87 37.46
N MET A 10 -35.91 -50.10 36.31
CA MET A 10 -35.13 -50.16 35.02
C MET A 10 -34.69 -48.74 34.69
N LEU A 11 -33.38 -48.46 34.76
CA LEU A 11 -32.77 -47.23 34.35
C LEU A 11 -32.53 -47.26 32.84
N ASN A 12 -33.44 -46.67 32.04
CA ASN A 12 -33.25 -46.43 30.62
C ASN A 12 -32.29 -45.25 30.46
N VAL A 13 -31.02 -45.54 30.15
CA VAL A 13 -30.07 -44.54 29.69
C VAL A 13 -30.35 -44.27 28.20
N ALA A 14 -31.16 -43.25 27.91
CA ALA A 14 -31.31 -42.72 26.56
C ALA A 14 -30.02 -41.96 26.25
N LEU A 15 -29.20 -42.57 25.38
CA LEU A 15 -28.04 -41.90 24.76
C LEU A 15 -28.55 -40.83 23.80
N VAL A 16 -28.64 -39.57 24.28
CA VAL A 16 -28.94 -38.43 23.43
C VAL A 16 -27.67 -38.11 22.64
N LEU A 17 -27.59 -38.69 21.43
CA LEU A 17 -26.68 -38.23 20.40
C LEU A 17 -27.11 -36.79 20.02
N THR A 18 -26.49 -35.78 20.64
CA THR A 18 -26.56 -34.42 20.16
C THR A 18 -25.84 -34.36 18.81
N GLN A 19 -26.59 -34.57 17.76
CA GLN A 19 -26.17 -34.20 16.41
C GLN A 19 -25.99 -32.67 16.42
N CYS A 20 -24.75 -32.20 16.38
CA CYS A 20 -24.45 -30.85 15.97
C CYS A 20 -24.94 -30.68 14.54
N GLN A 21 -26.20 -30.33 14.38
CA GLN A 21 -26.70 -29.77 13.14
C GLN A 21 -26.03 -28.41 12.99
N CYS A 22 -24.99 -28.34 12.15
CA CYS A 22 -24.68 -27.08 11.47
C CYS A 22 -25.97 -26.72 10.71
N SER A 23 -26.74 -25.79 11.25
CA SER A 23 -27.85 -25.17 10.57
C SER A 23 -27.24 -24.39 9.40
N SER A 24 -27.27 -24.99 8.20
CA SER A 24 -27.17 -24.25 6.96
C SER A 24 -28.29 -23.22 6.98
N ILE A 25 -27.97 -21.94 7.06
CA ILE A 25 -28.90 -20.86 6.79
C ILE A 25 -29.45 -21.15 5.40
N PRO A 26 -30.78 -21.19 5.19
CA PRO A 26 -31.33 -21.39 3.86
C PRO A 26 -30.86 -20.19 3.03
N GLU A 27 -29.93 -20.46 2.09
CA GLU A 27 -29.49 -19.46 1.14
C GLU A 27 -30.67 -19.11 0.25
N ASP A 28 -30.97 -17.81 0.15
CA ASP A 28 -31.91 -17.32 -0.84
C ASP A 28 -31.37 -17.72 -2.22
N PRO A 29 -32.12 -18.51 -3.02
CA PRO A 29 -31.65 -18.98 -4.32
C PRO A 29 -31.21 -17.84 -5.25
N ASP A 30 -31.75 -16.63 -5.06
CA ASP A 30 -31.43 -15.46 -5.86
C ASP A 30 -30.09 -14.80 -5.43
N SER A 31 -29.51 -15.20 -4.30
CA SER A 31 -28.23 -14.71 -3.83
C SER A 31 -27.02 -15.54 -4.30
N VAL A 32 -27.22 -16.69 -4.94
CA VAL A 32 -26.15 -17.60 -5.38
C VAL A 32 -25.62 -17.19 -6.75
N VAL A 33 -24.32 -16.91 -6.83
CA VAL A 33 -23.62 -16.56 -8.08
C VAL A 33 -23.06 -17.78 -8.78
N ALA A 34 -22.53 -18.73 -8.02
CA ALA A 34 -21.96 -19.97 -8.55
C ALA A 34 -22.16 -21.13 -7.57
N ARG A 35 -22.18 -22.36 -8.11
CA ARG A 35 -22.29 -23.60 -7.32
C ARG A 35 -21.33 -24.65 -7.87
N VAL A 36 -20.60 -25.30 -6.97
CA VAL A 36 -19.79 -26.49 -7.28
C VAL A 36 -20.19 -27.59 -6.29
N ASN A 37 -20.95 -28.60 -6.75
CA ASN A 37 -21.55 -29.63 -5.93
C ASN A 37 -22.43 -29.03 -4.80
N GLN A 38 -22.00 -29.15 -3.54
CA GLN A 38 -22.71 -28.62 -2.37
C GLN A 38 -22.21 -27.23 -1.92
N SER A 39 -21.09 -26.77 -2.43
CA SER A 39 -20.52 -25.47 -2.11
C SER A 39 -21.10 -24.40 -3.02
N THR A 40 -21.45 -23.25 -2.44
CA THR A 40 -22.03 -22.09 -3.14
C THR A 40 -21.16 -20.87 -2.91
N LEU A 41 -21.08 -19.99 -3.90
CA LEU A 41 -20.57 -18.63 -3.80
C LEU A 41 -21.76 -17.69 -3.87
N THR A 42 -21.95 -16.88 -2.87
CA THR A 42 -23.02 -15.89 -2.81
C THR A 42 -22.58 -14.53 -3.40
N VAL A 43 -23.57 -13.67 -3.67
CA VAL A 43 -23.31 -12.28 -4.11
C VAL A 43 -22.50 -11.52 -3.04
N ASP A 44 -22.88 -11.66 -1.77
CA ASP A 44 -22.24 -10.96 -0.67
C ASP A 44 -20.77 -11.40 -0.48
N GLU A 45 -20.48 -12.70 -0.61
CA GLU A 45 -19.11 -13.20 -0.55
C GLU A 45 -18.28 -12.70 -1.73
N LEU A 46 -18.84 -12.72 -2.94
CA LEU A 46 -18.16 -12.20 -4.13
C LEU A 46 -17.87 -10.70 -3.99
N ASP A 47 -18.82 -9.94 -3.47
CA ASP A 47 -18.65 -8.50 -3.27
C ASP A 47 -17.59 -8.20 -2.20
N ALA A 48 -17.60 -8.92 -1.07
CA ALA A 48 -16.59 -8.79 -0.02
C ALA A 48 -15.17 -9.11 -0.54
N GLU A 49 -15.00 -10.16 -1.37
CA GLU A 49 -13.71 -10.49 -1.98
C GLU A 49 -13.22 -9.41 -2.96
N LEU A 50 -14.14 -8.81 -3.72
CA LEU A 50 -13.81 -7.76 -4.67
C LEU A 50 -13.48 -6.45 -3.96
N GLU A 51 -14.21 -6.08 -2.91
CA GLU A 51 -13.93 -4.89 -2.09
C GLU A 51 -12.55 -4.98 -1.42
N ALA A 52 -12.15 -6.16 -0.96
CA ALA A 52 -10.84 -6.38 -0.34
C ALA A 52 -9.66 -6.20 -1.32
N THR A 53 -9.90 -6.30 -2.64
CA THR A 53 -8.83 -6.30 -3.66
C THR A 53 -8.88 -5.12 -4.64
N ALA A 54 -10.02 -4.43 -4.77
CA ALA A 54 -10.20 -3.39 -5.77
C ALA A 54 -10.11 -1.97 -5.17
N LEU A 55 -9.28 -1.12 -5.78
CA LEU A 55 -9.22 0.33 -5.49
C LEU A 55 -10.40 1.11 -6.11
N PHE A 56 -11.16 0.48 -7.02
CA PHE A 56 -12.28 1.06 -7.76
C PHE A 56 -13.44 0.07 -7.84
N ALA A 57 -14.63 0.55 -8.18
CA ALA A 57 -15.79 -0.31 -8.37
C ALA A 57 -15.50 -1.46 -9.35
N ALA A 58 -15.84 -2.69 -8.95
CA ALA A 58 -15.59 -3.90 -9.73
C ALA A 58 -16.36 -3.91 -11.04
N THR A 59 -15.66 -4.12 -12.15
CA THR A 59 -16.28 -4.25 -13.47
C THR A 59 -16.97 -5.62 -13.62
N PRO A 60 -17.95 -5.74 -14.56
CA PRO A 60 -18.56 -7.05 -14.85
C PRO A 60 -17.55 -8.13 -15.25
N GLN A 61 -16.45 -7.77 -15.89
CA GLN A 61 -15.41 -8.72 -16.26
C GLN A 61 -14.63 -9.20 -15.02
N MET A 62 -14.26 -8.30 -14.12
CA MET A 62 -13.59 -8.68 -12.85
C MET A 62 -14.44 -9.64 -12.03
N ARG A 63 -15.77 -9.43 -11.98
CA ARG A 63 -16.69 -10.35 -11.32
C ARG A 63 -16.67 -11.73 -11.94
N LYS A 64 -16.71 -11.84 -13.28
CA LYS A 64 -16.64 -13.13 -14.00
C LYS A 64 -15.31 -13.85 -13.76
N ASP A 65 -14.21 -13.11 -13.79
CA ASP A 65 -12.88 -13.68 -13.58
C ASP A 65 -12.76 -14.22 -12.15
N ARG A 66 -13.26 -13.49 -11.14
CA ARG A 66 -13.29 -13.96 -9.75
C ARG A 66 -14.14 -15.19 -9.57
N VAL A 67 -15.33 -15.26 -10.16
CA VAL A 67 -16.18 -16.46 -10.13
C VAL A 67 -15.47 -17.65 -10.75
N SER A 68 -14.78 -17.45 -11.87
CA SER A 68 -14.00 -18.52 -12.54
C SER A 68 -12.85 -19.02 -11.67
N ASP A 69 -12.16 -18.13 -10.99
CA ASP A 69 -11.09 -18.47 -10.05
C ASP A 69 -11.64 -19.21 -8.82
N TRP A 70 -12.79 -18.80 -8.28
CA TRP A 70 -13.45 -19.49 -7.19
C TRP A 70 -13.83 -20.92 -7.59
N ILE A 71 -14.47 -21.11 -8.76
CA ILE A 71 -14.85 -22.44 -9.26
C ILE A 71 -13.61 -23.34 -9.37
N ARG A 72 -12.53 -22.83 -9.96
CA ARG A 72 -11.26 -23.58 -10.07
C ARG A 72 -10.70 -23.98 -8.72
N THR A 73 -10.67 -23.04 -7.78
CA THR A 73 -10.17 -23.28 -6.42
C THR A 73 -11.01 -24.31 -5.70
N GLU A 74 -12.33 -24.21 -5.78
CA GLU A 74 -13.27 -25.13 -5.12
C GLU A 74 -13.16 -26.56 -5.68
N LEU A 75 -13.04 -26.71 -7.01
CA LEU A 75 -12.84 -28.04 -7.64
C LEU A 75 -11.52 -28.68 -7.16
N LEU A 76 -10.43 -27.91 -7.09
CA LEU A 76 -9.14 -28.42 -6.60
C LEU A 76 -9.18 -28.73 -5.10
N TYR A 77 -9.89 -27.92 -4.31
CA TYR A 77 -10.09 -28.18 -2.88
C TYR A 77 -10.85 -29.48 -2.64
N GLN A 78 -11.97 -29.70 -3.34
CA GLN A 78 -12.73 -30.94 -3.23
C GLN A 78 -11.92 -32.18 -3.68
N GLU A 79 -11.09 -32.03 -4.70
CA GLU A 79 -10.18 -33.11 -5.12
C GLU A 79 -9.09 -33.38 -4.08
N ALA A 80 -8.56 -32.34 -3.43
CA ALA A 80 -7.61 -32.50 -2.33
C ALA A 80 -8.21 -33.28 -1.16
N LEU A 81 -9.46 -32.98 -0.78
CA LEU A 81 -10.20 -33.75 0.24
C LEU A 81 -10.42 -35.22 -0.20
N ARG A 82 -10.78 -35.44 -1.45
CA ARG A 82 -10.96 -36.81 -2.00
C ARG A 82 -9.68 -37.64 -1.94
N LEU A 83 -8.52 -36.98 -2.12
CA LEU A 83 -7.19 -37.59 -2.04
C LEU A 83 -6.64 -37.64 -0.60
N ASN A 84 -7.40 -37.21 0.43
CA ASN A 84 -7.01 -37.10 1.83
C ASN A 84 -5.72 -36.25 2.05
N LEU A 85 -5.48 -35.25 1.21
CA LEU A 85 -4.30 -34.38 1.34
C LEU A 85 -4.38 -33.47 2.56
N ASP A 86 -5.57 -33.14 3.04
CA ASP A 86 -5.85 -32.42 4.28
C ASP A 86 -5.41 -33.16 5.55
N GLY A 87 -5.30 -34.49 5.48
CA GLY A 87 -4.79 -35.36 6.55
C GLY A 87 -3.28 -35.61 6.52
N ASP A 88 -2.58 -35.17 5.48
CA ASP A 88 -1.11 -35.30 5.41
C ASP A 88 -0.42 -34.46 6.49
N VAL A 89 0.59 -35.07 7.15
CA VAL A 89 1.28 -34.47 8.31
C VAL A 89 1.88 -33.10 7.99
N LYS A 90 2.43 -32.94 6.79
CA LYS A 90 2.99 -31.64 6.35
C LYS A 90 1.88 -30.63 6.11
N THR A 91 0.82 -31.03 5.42
CA THR A 91 -0.33 -30.17 5.13
C THR A 91 -1.01 -29.70 6.42
N VAL A 92 -1.25 -30.61 7.38
CA VAL A 92 -1.82 -30.25 8.70
C VAL A 92 -0.97 -29.20 9.42
N ARG A 93 0.37 -29.40 9.45
CA ARG A 93 1.28 -28.43 10.07
C ARG A 93 1.27 -27.06 9.38
N ASP A 94 1.22 -27.05 8.05
CA ASP A 94 1.18 -25.81 7.28
C ASP A 94 -0.15 -25.07 7.48
N LEU A 95 -1.28 -25.78 7.51
CA LEU A 95 -2.58 -25.19 7.83
C LEU A 95 -2.64 -24.63 9.26
N ASP A 96 -2.10 -25.36 10.25
CA ASP A 96 -2.03 -24.89 11.63
C ASP A 96 -1.16 -23.65 11.76
N ARG A 97 -0.04 -23.58 11.04
CA ARG A 97 0.81 -22.40 11.00
C ARG A 97 0.06 -21.21 10.40
N MET A 98 -0.52 -21.37 9.21
CA MET A 98 -1.29 -20.32 8.53
C MET A 98 -2.44 -19.80 9.39
N ARG A 99 -3.15 -20.70 10.09
CA ARG A 99 -4.23 -20.32 11.00
C ARG A 99 -3.72 -19.46 12.15
N ARG A 100 -2.58 -19.84 12.79
CA ARG A 100 -1.99 -19.06 13.90
C ARG A 100 -1.53 -17.70 13.43
N GLU A 101 -0.85 -17.63 12.28
CA GLU A 101 -0.36 -16.38 11.69
C GLU A 101 -1.54 -15.46 11.33
N HIS A 102 -2.59 -16.01 10.72
CA HIS A 102 -3.78 -15.24 10.38
C HIS A 102 -4.48 -14.68 11.63
N LEU A 103 -4.73 -15.51 12.64
CA LEU A 103 -5.37 -15.07 13.87
C LEU A 103 -4.51 -14.03 14.64
N ALA A 104 -3.19 -14.16 14.62
CA ALA A 104 -2.30 -13.15 15.19
C ALA A 104 -2.44 -11.81 14.45
N ASN A 105 -2.52 -11.81 13.13
CA ASN A 105 -2.75 -10.60 12.33
C ASN A 105 -4.12 -9.97 12.61
N VAL A 106 -5.19 -10.78 12.74
CA VAL A 106 -6.53 -10.28 13.10
C VAL A 106 -6.51 -9.56 14.46
N VAL A 107 -5.76 -10.07 15.45
CA VAL A 107 -5.59 -9.36 16.74
C VAL A 107 -4.90 -8.00 16.53
N LEU A 108 -3.85 -7.94 15.70
CA LEU A 108 -3.13 -6.70 15.42
C LEU A 108 -4.02 -5.68 14.68
N GLU A 109 -4.83 -6.13 13.73
CA GLU A 109 -5.82 -5.29 13.03
C GLU A 109 -6.88 -4.75 13.98
N HIS A 110 -7.42 -5.59 14.87
CA HIS A 110 -8.40 -5.19 15.87
C HIS A 110 -7.82 -4.12 16.83
N MET A 111 -6.60 -4.33 17.31
CA MET A 111 -5.90 -3.35 18.13
C MET A 111 -5.67 -2.02 17.39
N ALA A 112 -5.34 -2.09 16.09
CA ALA A 112 -5.11 -0.88 15.29
C ALA A 112 -6.41 -0.09 15.05
N ALA A 113 -7.55 -0.80 14.93
CA ALA A 113 -8.87 -0.18 14.77
C ALA A 113 -9.35 0.48 16.07
N ASP A 114 -9.13 -0.18 17.20
CA ASP A 114 -9.55 0.32 18.53
C ASP A 114 -8.69 1.48 19.04
N SER A 115 -7.43 1.58 18.58
CA SER A 115 -6.53 2.64 18.99
C SER A 115 -6.59 3.81 18.03
N ALA A 116 -7.25 4.92 18.41
CA ALA A 116 -7.15 6.20 17.72
C ALA A 116 -5.73 6.76 17.87
N ILE A 117 -4.76 6.21 17.12
CA ILE A 117 -3.41 6.73 17.11
C ILE A 117 -3.40 8.04 16.33
N VAL A 118 -3.30 9.14 17.05
CA VAL A 118 -3.17 10.48 16.48
C VAL A 118 -1.71 10.91 16.57
N VAL A 119 -1.22 11.59 15.55
CA VAL A 119 0.08 12.27 15.55
C VAL A 119 -0.18 13.75 15.73
N SER A 120 0.40 14.35 16.78
CA SER A 120 0.28 15.77 17.02
C SER A 120 1.31 16.57 16.22
N ASP A 121 1.09 17.88 16.11
CA ASP A 121 2.03 18.78 15.44
C ASP A 121 3.37 18.84 16.15
N GLU A 122 3.36 18.82 17.48
CA GLU A 122 4.58 18.79 18.31
C GLU A 122 5.41 17.52 18.06
N GLU A 123 4.77 16.38 17.83
CA GLU A 123 5.46 15.12 17.50
C GLU A 123 6.08 15.18 16.10
N VAL A 124 5.41 15.84 15.15
CA VAL A 124 5.95 16.04 13.80
C VAL A 124 7.19 16.95 13.86
N GLU A 125 7.11 18.07 14.58
CA GLU A 125 8.23 18.99 14.76
C GLU A 125 9.41 18.31 15.47
N ALA A 126 9.14 17.60 16.56
CA ALA A 126 10.16 16.85 17.31
C ALA A 126 10.85 15.78 16.45
N TYR A 127 10.07 15.05 15.65
CA TYR A 127 10.62 14.04 14.74
C TYR A 127 11.50 14.69 13.65
N PHE A 128 11.04 15.80 13.06
CA PHE A 128 11.80 16.53 12.05
C PHE A 128 13.13 17.02 12.60
N GLU A 129 13.10 17.65 13.78
CA GLU A 129 14.33 18.17 14.42
C GLU A 129 15.31 17.03 14.78
N ALA A 130 14.81 15.92 15.30
CA ALA A 130 15.64 14.76 15.67
C ALA A 130 16.27 14.06 14.47
N ASN A 131 15.63 14.15 13.28
CA ASN A 131 16.03 13.39 12.09
C ASN A 131 16.39 14.31 10.90
N ARG A 132 16.79 15.58 11.14
CA ARG A 132 17.05 16.57 10.08
C ARG A 132 17.92 16.06 8.94
N GLN A 133 18.92 15.24 9.25
CA GLN A 133 19.87 14.69 8.28
C GLN A 133 19.20 13.73 7.27
N GLU A 134 18.06 13.14 7.60
CA GLU A 134 17.35 12.23 6.71
C GLU A 134 16.47 12.96 5.68
N PHE A 135 16.20 14.26 5.90
CA PHE A 135 15.32 15.04 5.06
C PHE A 135 16.05 16.02 4.13
N VAL A 136 17.38 16.11 4.21
CA VAL A 136 18.12 17.00 3.31
C VAL A 136 17.99 16.54 1.85
N TYR A 137 17.91 17.50 0.94
CA TYR A 137 18.00 17.19 -0.49
C TYR A 137 19.34 16.53 -0.80
N LEU A 138 19.31 15.34 -1.40
CA LEU A 138 20.54 14.57 -1.72
C LEU A 138 21.27 15.15 -2.92
N GLU A 139 20.55 15.81 -3.82
CA GLU A 139 21.07 16.47 -5.02
C GLU A 139 20.30 17.77 -5.30
N PRO A 140 20.86 18.69 -6.11
CA PRO A 140 20.14 19.91 -6.45
C PRO A 140 18.87 19.61 -7.24
N GLU A 141 17.77 20.29 -6.87
CA GLU A 141 16.49 20.26 -7.57
C GLU A 141 16.13 21.66 -8.05
N LEU A 142 15.66 21.78 -9.28
CA LEU A 142 15.28 23.04 -9.89
C LEU A 142 13.81 23.03 -10.27
N ARG A 143 13.05 24.04 -9.84
CA ARG A 143 11.70 24.25 -10.39
C ARG A 143 11.83 24.92 -11.74
N VAL A 144 11.54 24.16 -12.79
CA VAL A 144 11.79 24.54 -14.18
C VAL A 144 10.48 24.82 -14.88
N SER A 145 10.44 25.90 -15.67
CA SER A 145 9.36 26.14 -16.64
C SER A 145 9.95 26.15 -18.04
N VAL A 146 9.15 25.73 -19.03
CA VAL A 146 9.56 25.63 -20.45
C VAL A 146 8.56 26.31 -21.38
N ILE A 147 9.09 26.99 -22.40
CA ILE A 147 8.36 27.43 -23.59
C ILE A 147 8.98 26.73 -24.79
N VAL A 148 8.20 25.96 -25.52
CA VAL A 148 8.62 25.30 -26.75
C VAL A 148 7.98 26.00 -27.95
N LEU A 149 8.79 26.37 -28.94
CA LEU A 149 8.41 27.16 -30.08
C LEU A 149 8.84 26.44 -31.36
N PRO A 150 8.11 26.59 -32.50
CA PRO A 150 8.39 25.84 -33.72
C PRO A 150 9.75 26.16 -34.34
N ASP A 151 10.25 27.40 -34.13
CA ASP A 151 11.51 27.86 -34.74
C ASP A 151 12.27 28.85 -33.85
N VAL A 152 13.56 29.01 -34.15
CA VAL A 152 14.47 29.87 -33.40
C VAL A 152 14.15 31.38 -33.51
N THR A 153 13.54 31.79 -34.60
CA THR A 153 13.18 33.20 -34.83
C THR A 153 12.08 33.61 -33.89
N THR A 154 11.03 32.80 -33.80
CA THR A 154 9.94 32.95 -32.83
C THR A 154 10.45 32.89 -31.39
N ALA A 155 11.39 31.97 -31.11
CA ALA A 155 12.01 31.87 -29.78
C ALA A 155 12.80 33.12 -29.39
N ARG A 156 13.53 33.74 -30.33
CA ARG A 156 14.23 35.01 -30.10
C ARG A 156 13.26 36.16 -29.84
N GLN A 157 12.12 36.22 -30.54
CA GLN A 157 11.08 37.23 -30.27
C GLN A 157 10.51 37.09 -28.87
N VAL A 158 10.11 35.87 -28.48
CA VAL A 158 9.61 35.54 -27.13
C VAL A 158 10.66 35.89 -26.08
N ARG A 159 11.94 35.52 -26.28
CA ARG A 159 13.04 35.84 -25.37
C ARG A 159 13.24 37.34 -25.22
N ASN A 160 13.08 38.14 -26.30
CA ASN A 160 13.15 39.61 -26.27
C ASN A 160 11.98 40.21 -25.47
N GLN A 161 10.76 39.66 -25.60
CA GLN A 161 9.60 40.11 -24.80
C GLN A 161 9.83 39.87 -23.30
N LEU A 162 10.35 38.68 -22.96
CA LEU A 162 10.75 38.35 -21.58
C LEU A 162 11.83 39.33 -21.03
N SER A 163 12.85 39.61 -21.85
CA SER A 163 13.94 40.53 -21.44
C SER A 163 13.44 41.95 -21.19
N ARG A 164 12.48 42.44 -21.97
CA ARG A 164 11.87 43.75 -21.86
C ARG A 164 10.77 43.79 -20.78
N ARG A 165 10.45 42.66 -20.16
CA ARG A 165 9.34 42.49 -19.22
C ARG A 165 8.00 42.99 -19.77
N SER A 166 7.79 42.85 -21.09
CA SER A 166 6.55 43.23 -21.76
C SER A 166 5.46 42.14 -21.63
N ALA A 167 5.82 40.93 -21.22
CA ALA A 167 4.94 39.83 -20.88
C ALA A 167 5.63 38.90 -19.86
N THR A 168 4.85 38.17 -19.10
CA THR A 168 5.37 37.18 -18.17
C THR A 168 5.73 35.87 -18.89
N PHE A 169 6.53 35.03 -18.23
CA PHE A 169 6.87 33.71 -18.78
C PHE A 169 5.62 32.84 -18.93
N GLU A 170 4.75 32.86 -17.94
CA GLU A 170 3.51 32.11 -17.90
C GLU A 170 2.53 32.51 -19.01
N GLU A 171 2.38 33.83 -19.27
CA GLU A 171 1.53 34.34 -20.34
C GLU A 171 2.05 33.87 -21.72
N LEU A 172 3.36 33.96 -21.94
CA LEU A 172 3.97 33.53 -23.19
C LEU A 172 3.94 32.00 -23.34
N ALA A 173 4.09 31.26 -22.27
CA ALA A 173 3.93 29.82 -22.29
C ALA A 173 2.50 29.41 -22.70
N ARG A 174 1.48 30.00 -22.07
CA ARG A 174 0.06 29.71 -22.40
C ARG A 174 -0.32 30.09 -23.82
N THR A 175 0.24 31.18 -24.34
CA THR A 175 -0.22 31.74 -25.63
C THR A 175 0.64 31.33 -26.82
N ARG A 176 1.87 30.88 -26.61
CA ARG A 176 2.87 30.66 -27.67
C ARG A 176 3.51 29.27 -27.64
N SER A 177 3.54 28.60 -26.49
CA SER A 177 4.21 27.30 -26.38
C SER A 177 3.37 26.20 -27.01
N ILE A 178 4.04 25.31 -27.75
CA ILE A 178 3.45 24.09 -28.29
C ILE A 178 3.59 22.89 -27.34
N HIS A 179 4.23 23.08 -26.18
CA HIS A 179 4.40 22.04 -25.17
C HIS A 179 3.12 21.82 -24.35
N ALA A 180 2.88 20.57 -23.89
CA ALA A 180 1.70 20.23 -23.10
C ALA A 180 1.57 21.04 -21.81
N SER A 181 2.70 21.39 -21.14
CA SER A 181 2.72 22.23 -19.94
C SER A 181 2.29 23.68 -20.17
N SER A 182 2.00 24.08 -21.41
CA SER A 182 1.52 25.44 -21.72
C SER A 182 0.28 25.83 -20.92
N VAL A 183 -0.62 24.89 -20.64
CA VAL A 183 -1.83 25.07 -19.83
C VAL A 183 -1.50 25.52 -18.41
N ASP A 184 -0.38 25.06 -17.87
CA ASP A 184 0.14 25.39 -16.52
C ASP A 184 1.19 26.51 -16.55
N GLY A 185 1.21 27.32 -17.64
CA GLY A 185 2.19 28.38 -17.80
C GLY A 185 3.62 27.91 -18.03
N GLY A 186 3.77 26.67 -18.53
CA GLY A 186 5.05 26.05 -18.82
C GLY A 186 5.71 25.35 -17.62
N ASP A 187 5.09 25.32 -16.43
CA ASP A 187 5.69 24.73 -15.23
C ASP A 187 5.84 23.20 -15.39
N LEU A 188 7.03 22.69 -15.13
CA LEU A 188 7.37 21.26 -15.10
C LEU A 188 7.56 20.74 -13.68
N GLY A 189 7.41 21.60 -12.66
CA GLY A 189 7.71 21.27 -11.28
C GLY A 189 9.20 21.22 -11.00
N PHE A 190 9.57 20.54 -9.89
CA PHE A 190 10.97 20.33 -9.51
C PHE A 190 11.56 19.17 -10.30
N LEU A 191 12.71 19.42 -10.93
CA LEU A 191 13.45 18.45 -11.72
C LEU A 191 14.86 18.26 -11.15
N LYS A 192 15.29 17.01 -11.11
CA LYS A 192 16.67 16.57 -10.90
C LYS A 192 17.42 16.47 -12.22
N ARG A 193 18.73 16.33 -12.17
CA ARG A 193 19.50 16.12 -13.41
C ARG A 193 19.02 14.90 -14.21
N ALA A 194 18.74 13.80 -13.49
CA ALA A 194 18.31 12.54 -14.12
C ALA A 194 16.95 12.63 -14.86
N ASP A 195 16.10 13.62 -14.51
CA ASP A 195 14.79 13.80 -15.13
C ASP A 195 14.88 14.46 -16.54
N ILE A 196 16.04 15.04 -16.89
CA ILE A 196 16.28 15.66 -18.19
C ILE A 196 17.14 14.70 -19.03
N SER A 197 16.58 14.13 -20.08
CA SER A 197 17.29 13.12 -20.89
C SER A 197 18.45 13.68 -21.71
N ASP A 198 18.38 14.93 -22.16
CA ASP A 198 19.41 15.57 -22.98
C ASP A 198 20.46 16.24 -22.09
N VAL A 199 21.70 15.75 -22.16
CA VAL A 199 22.84 16.23 -21.35
C VAL A 199 23.13 17.70 -21.61
N SER A 200 23.00 18.18 -22.84
CA SER A 200 23.24 19.59 -23.19
C SER A 200 22.17 20.49 -22.58
N VAL A 201 20.93 20.04 -22.54
CA VAL A 201 19.82 20.72 -21.84
C VAL A 201 20.04 20.71 -20.33
N GLN A 202 20.49 19.58 -19.75
CA GLN A 202 20.85 19.52 -18.33
C GLN A 202 21.87 20.60 -17.96
N GLU A 203 22.96 20.68 -18.71
CA GLU A 203 24.02 21.67 -18.46
C GLU A 203 23.50 23.10 -18.49
N ILE A 204 22.67 23.42 -19.51
CA ILE A 204 22.08 24.74 -19.67
C ILE A 204 21.16 25.03 -18.48
N VAL A 205 20.20 24.15 -18.18
CA VAL A 205 19.19 24.37 -17.13
C VAL A 205 19.86 24.47 -15.77
N PHE A 206 20.79 23.59 -15.44
CA PHE A 206 21.49 23.57 -14.15
C PHE A 206 22.52 24.69 -13.98
N SER A 207 22.91 25.37 -15.07
CA SER A 207 23.75 26.58 -15.00
C SER A 207 22.95 27.86 -14.68
N LEU A 208 21.61 27.82 -14.79
CA LEU A 208 20.75 28.96 -14.52
C LEU A 208 20.60 29.21 -13.02
N SER A 209 20.64 30.49 -12.62
CA SER A 209 20.26 30.92 -11.29
C SER A 209 18.73 30.99 -11.16
N ALA A 210 18.22 30.98 -9.92
CA ALA A 210 16.81 31.23 -9.64
C ALA A 210 16.36 32.60 -10.24
N GLY A 211 15.20 32.56 -10.91
CA GLY A 211 14.66 33.73 -11.66
C GLY A 211 15.25 33.90 -13.07
N GLN A 212 16.29 33.18 -13.44
CA GLN A 212 16.97 33.34 -14.73
C GLN A 212 16.24 32.56 -15.86
N VAL A 213 16.25 33.20 -17.05
CA VAL A 213 15.69 32.65 -18.29
C VAL A 213 16.82 32.34 -19.27
N SER A 214 16.83 31.16 -19.86
CA SER A 214 17.84 30.72 -20.82
C SER A 214 17.81 31.55 -22.12
N ARG A 215 18.84 31.41 -22.93
CA ARG A 215 18.78 31.71 -24.36
C ARG A 215 17.93 30.60 -25.04
N PRO A 216 17.42 30.85 -26.27
CA PRO A 216 16.79 29.79 -27.05
C PRO A 216 17.77 28.62 -27.28
N VAL A 217 17.33 27.41 -26.93
CA VAL A 217 18.04 26.15 -27.12
C VAL A 217 17.41 25.40 -28.28
N LEU A 218 18.18 25.09 -29.29
CA LEU A 218 17.72 24.35 -30.44
C LEU A 218 17.69 22.86 -30.16
N SER A 219 16.60 22.20 -30.58
CA SER A 219 16.44 20.75 -30.55
C SER A 219 15.72 20.29 -31.80
N GLU A 220 15.71 19.01 -32.09
CA GLU A 220 14.96 18.41 -33.21
C GLU A 220 13.45 18.71 -33.13
N ASN A 221 12.91 18.87 -31.91
CA ASN A 221 11.49 19.13 -31.68
C ASN A 221 11.12 20.61 -31.55
N GLY A 222 12.01 21.54 -31.93
CA GLY A 222 11.78 22.98 -31.89
C GLY A 222 12.81 23.74 -31.08
N SER A 223 12.46 24.97 -30.70
CA SER A 223 13.32 25.85 -29.91
C SER A 223 12.74 26.01 -28.50
N PHE A 224 13.56 25.72 -27.51
CA PHE A 224 13.19 25.70 -26.10
C PHE A 224 13.72 26.97 -25.40
N ILE A 225 12.91 27.54 -24.52
CA ILE A 225 13.33 28.57 -23.57
C ILE A 225 12.99 28.04 -22.18
N PHE A 226 13.99 27.94 -21.31
CA PHE A 226 13.84 27.49 -19.94
C PHE A 226 13.89 28.64 -18.96
N ARG A 227 13.16 28.53 -17.85
CA ARG A 227 13.28 29.40 -16.69
C ARG A 227 13.41 28.52 -15.44
N VAL A 228 14.37 28.85 -14.59
CA VAL A 228 14.45 28.29 -13.24
C VAL A 228 13.73 29.25 -12.30
N ALA A 229 12.61 28.82 -11.73
CA ALA A 229 11.85 29.63 -10.78
C ALA A 229 12.46 29.56 -9.37
N GLU A 230 12.86 28.37 -8.96
CA GLU A 230 13.41 28.08 -7.63
C GLU A 230 14.54 27.05 -7.76
N ARG A 231 15.50 27.11 -6.81
CA ARG A 231 16.63 26.20 -6.75
C ARG A 231 16.78 25.69 -5.33
N ARG A 232 16.84 24.39 -5.17
CA ARG A 232 17.10 23.67 -3.93
C ARG A 232 18.49 23.08 -4.00
N GLU A 233 19.35 23.40 -3.05
CA GLU A 233 20.71 22.91 -3.05
C GLU A 233 20.82 21.59 -2.27
N ALA A 234 21.70 20.70 -2.72
CA ALA A 234 22.05 19.50 -1.97
C ALA A 234 22.49 19.86 -0.53
N GLY A 235 22.08 19.04 0.43
CA GLY A 235 22.39 19.25 1.85
C GLY A 235 21.53 20.31 2.55
N THR A 236 20.62 21.00 1.86
CA THR A 236 19.65 21.90 2.49
C THR A 236 18.40 21.17 2.92
N LEU A 237 17.75 21.67 3.98
CA LEU A 237 16.50 21.11 4.49
C LEU A 237 15.29 21.67 3.73
N PRO A 238 14.31 20.83 3.39
CA PRO A 238 13.01 21.29 2.93
C PRO A 238 12.24 22.00 4.04
N PRO A 239 11.27 22.85 3.69
CA PRO A 239 10.27 23.31 4.65
C PRO A 239 9.53 22.11 5.28
N LEU A 240 9.20 22.21 6.58
CA LEU A 240 8.51 21.14 7.30
C LEU A 240 7.21 20.70 6.60
N ASP A 241 6.45 21.64 6.05
CA ASP A 241 5.18 21.37 5.38
C ASP A 241 5.34 20.43 4.18
N GLU A 242 6.48 20.49 3.50
CA GLU A 242 6.77 19.62 2.34
C GLU A 242 6.95 18.16 2.74
N VAL A 243 7.56 17.90 3.89
CA VAL A 243 7.86 16.54 4.39
C VAL A 243 6.89 16.10 5.48
N ARG A 244 5.94 16.96 5.89
CA ARG A 244 4.99 16.69 6.97
C ARG A 244 4.24 15.36 6.77
N GLY A 245 3.72 15.11 5.57
CA GLY A 245 2.98 13.88 5.27
C GLY A 245 3.84 12.62 5.44
N GLU A 246 5.10 12.69 5.03
CA GLU A 246 6.06 11.59 5.21
C GLU A 246 6.35 11.37 6.70
N ILE A 247 6.59 12.47 7.45
CA ILE A 247 6.86 12.39 8.90
C ILE A 247 5.67 11.79 9.64
N VAL A 248 4.46 12.25 9.38
CA VAL A 248 3.22 11.69 9.97
C VAL A 248 3.16 10.19 9.76
N ASN A 249 3.42 9.72 8.52
CA ASN A 249 3.41 8.30 8.21
C ASN A 249 4.52 7.52 8.94
N ARG A 250 5.71 8.10 9.13
CA ARG A 250 6.81 7.48 9.88
C ARG A 250 6.45 7.37 11.36
N VAL A 251 6.01 8.45 11.98
CA VAL A 251 5.60 8.49 13.40
C VAL A 251 4.43 7.54 13.66
N LEU A 252 3.43 7.47 12.77
CA LEU A 252 2.33 6.50 12.88
C LEU A 252 2.83 5.05 12.87
N ARG A 253 3.77 4.72 11.97
CA ARG A 253 4.36 3.37 11.93
C ARG A 253 5.12 3.04 13.22
N ASP A 254 5.84 4.00 13.76
CA ASP A 254 6.60 3.82 15.00
C ASP A 254 5.66 3.64 16.21
N LYS A 255 4.63 4.46 16.32
CA LYS A 255 3.60 4.32 17.35
C LYS A 255 2.88 2.97 17.29
N ARG A 256 2.55 2.50 16.07
CA ARG A 256 1.93 1.17 15.89
C ARG A 256 2.87 0.05 16.32
N ARG A 257 4.15 0.11 15.93
CA ARG A 257 5.15 -0.87 16.37
C ARG A 257 5.30 -0.90 17.88
N GLU A 258 5.33 0.27 18.52
CA GLU A 258 5.42 0.40 19.96
C GLU A 258 4.18 -0.14 20.67
N LEU A 259 2.99 0.12 20.15
CA LEU A 259 1.73 -0.42 20.66
C LEU A 259 1.75 -1.95 20.63
N VAL A 260 2.10 -2.54 19.49
CA VAL A 260 2.21 -3.99 19.32
C VAL A 260 3.23 -4.57 20.28
N ARG A 261 4.41 -3.95 20.39
CA ARG A 261 5.46 -4.40 21.31
C ARG A 261 4.96 -4.43 22.74
N ARG A 262 4.37 -3.34 23.23
CA ARG A 262 3.83 -3.26 24.61
C ARG A 262 2.74 -4.30 24.86
N TYR A 263 1.89 -4.52 23.87
CA TYR A 263 0.83 -5.52 24.00
C TYR A 263 1.41 -6.95 24.08
N VAL A 264 2.35 -7.29 23.22
CA VAL A 264 3.02 -8.59 23.24
C VAL A 264 3.81 -8.77 24.56
N ASP A 265 4.49 -7.73 25.04
CA ASP A 265 5.21 -7.76 26.33
C ASP A 265 4.24 -8.00 27.51
N ALA A 266 3.05 -7.38 27.49
CA ALA A 266 2.02 -7.63 28.50
C ALA A 266 1.49 -9.07 28.45
N LEU A 267 1.24 -9.61 27.25
CA LEU A 267 0.86 -11.02 27.08
C LEU A 267 1.96 -11.96 27.60
N ARG A 268 3.22 -11.64 27.34
CA ARG A 268 4.37 -12.44 27.77
C ARG A 268 4.51 -12.50 29.29
N GLN A 269 4.12 -11.42 30.01
CA GLN A 269 4.16 -11.40 31.49
C GLN A 269 3.12 -12.34 32.13
N THR A 270 2.05 -12.65 31.42
CA THR A 270 0.97 -13.53 31.92
C THR A 270 1.04 -14.96 31.39
N ALA A 271 1.88 -15.18 30.37
CA ALA A 271 2.06 -16.49 29.74
C ALA A 271 3.24 -17.24 30.38
N ASP A 272 3.13 -18.55 30.40
CA ASP A 272 4.26 -19.44 30.69
C ASP A 272 5.09 -19.62 29.43
N VAL A 273 6.29 -19.02 29.41
CA VAL A 273 7.17 -18.99 28.24
C VAL A 273 8.52 -19.61 28.60
N GLU A 274 8.77 -20.80 28.08
CA GLU A 274 10.06 -21.47 28.19
C GLU A 274 10.83 -21.46 26.88
N ILE A 275 12.12 -21.13 26.94
CA ILE A 275 13.05 -21.20 25.78
C ILE A 275 14.14 -22.21 26.12
N HIS A 276 14.28 -23.23 25.29
CA HIS A 276 15.30 -24.27 25.43
C HIS A 276 16.50 -23.98 24.53
N ASP A 277 17.40 -23.13 24.97
CA ASP A 277 18.56 -22.65 24.19
C ASP A 277 19.43 -23.79 23.66
N GLY A 278 19.56 -24.87 24.41
CA GLY A 278 20.32 -26.05 23.99
C GLY A 278 19.79 -26.73 22.70
N ASN A 279 18.51 -26.51 22.39
CA ASN A 279 17.90 -27.06 21.19
C ASN A 279 18.00 -26.11 19.99
N LEU A 280 18.32 -24.85 20.19
CA LEU A 280 18.51 -23.85 19.13
C LEU A 280 19.80 -24.09 18.32
N MET A 281 20.81 -24.69 18.98
CA MET A 281 22.14 -24.97 18.41
C MET A 281 22.26 -26.40 17.87
N ARG A 282 21.15 -27.08 17.58
CA ARG A 282 21.21 -28.45 17.07
C ARG A 282 21.80 -28.44 15.66
N PRO A 283 22.95 -29.14 15.44
CA PRO A 283 23.50 -29.22 14.08
C PRO A 283 22.49 -29.90 13.15
N GLU A 284 22.45 -29.44 11.89
CA GLU A 284 21.61 -30.05 10.86
C GLU A 284 21.89 -31.55 10.77
N PRO A 285 20.87 -32.41 10.73
CA PRO A 285 21.05 -33.83 10.51
C PRO A 285 21.54 -34.05 9.08
N GLY A 286 22.87 -34.18 8.88
CA GLY A 286 23.46 -34.50 7.58
C GLY A 286 24.62 -33.64 7.11
N GLY A 287 25.31 -32.90 7.96
CA GLY A 287 26.64 -32.35 7.63
C GLY A 287 27.71 -33.47 7.65
N PRO A 288 28.65 -33.47 6.68
CA PRO A 288 29.68 -34.55 6.54
C PRO A 288 30.57 -34.71 7.75
#